data_7d4fa702c82b175a2b4b06959b87864d
#
_entry.id   7d4fa702c82b175a2b4b06959b87864d
#
_cell.length_a   1.000
_cell.length_b   1.000
_cell.length_c   1.000
_cell.angle_alpha   90.00
_cell.angle_beta   90.00
_cell.angle_gamma   90.00
#
_symmetry.space_group_name_H-M   'P 1'
#
loop_
_entity.id
_entity.type
_entity.pdbx_description
1 polymer ?
#
loop_
_entity_poly.entity_id
_entity_poly.type
_entity_poly.pdbx_seq_one_letter_code
_entity_poly.pdbx_strand_id
1 'polypeptide(L)'
;EESVAAAVAAAVEQFGGIDLCVNNASAINLSGTEDMNMKRYDLMQDINARGTYVFSKHCIPHLKAADNPHVLTLSPPLSLDPKWAKVHVAYTMAKYGMSLCTLGMAEEFRDDGIAFNSLWPRTLVATAAVRNLLGGDAAMARSRKPEIMSDSAHAVLTRPSRECTGNFFLAEDVLLEAGVNDFDSYAAAPGAAPQVDLYVDEVDPPGLT
;
A
#
# COMPACT_ATOMS: atom_id res chain seq x y z
N GLU A 1 20.78 1.21 2.25
CA GLU A 1 20.82 -0.14 1.66
C GLU A 1 21.40 -1.16 2.62
N GLU A 2 22.56 -0.90 3.23
CA GLU A 2 23.24 -1.83 4.15
C GLU A 2 22.36 -2.28 5.33
N SER A 3 21.63 -1.39 5.96
CA SER A 3 20.72 -1.72 7.06
C SER A 3 19.55 -2.60 6.63
N VAL A 4 19.05 -2.41 5.41
CA VAL A 4 17.99 -3.26 4.84
C VAL A 4 18.54 -4.66 4.54
N ALA A 5 19.72 -4.74 3.91
CA ALA A 5 20.38 -6.01 3.67
C ALA A 5 20.63 -6.80 4.96
N ALA A 6 21.11 -6.11 6.02
CA ALA A 6 21.32 -6.73 7.33
C ALA A 6 20.02 -7.22 7.97
N ALA A 7 18.92 -6.47 7.86
CA ALA A 7 17.63 -6.88 8.38
C ALA A 7 17.07 -8.12 7.65
N VAL A 8 17.20 -8.16 6.33
CA VAL A 8 16.80 -9.32 5.52
C VAL A 8 17.64 -10.54 5.89
N ALA A 9 18.97 -10.39 5.98
CA ALA A 9 19.87 -11.47 6.38
C ALA A 9 19.54 -12.03 7.76
N ALA A 10 19.25 -11.16 8.75
CA ALA A 10 18.88 -11.58 10.10
C ALA A 10 17.54 -12.35 10.11
N ALA A 11 16.56 -11.92 9.30
CA ALA A 11 15.30 -12.64 9.17
C ALA A 11 15.50 -14.04 8.56
N VAL A 12 16.32 -14.16 7.51
CA VAL A 12 16.64 -15.44 6.89
C VAL A 12 17.39 -16.35 7.84
N GLU A 13 18.36 -15.83 8.59
CA GLU A 13 19.11 -16.60 9.60
C GLU A 13 18.18 -17.14 10.68
N GLN A 14 17.21 -16.34 11.13
CA GLN A 14 16.32 -16.71 12.24
C GLN A 14 15.18 -17.63 11.81
N PHE A 15 14.61 -17.43 10.62
CA PHE A 15 13.39 -18.12 10.16
C PHE A 15 13.59 -19.08 9.00
N GLY A 16 14.78 -19.13 8.41
CA GLY A 16 15.14 -20.05 7.34
C GLY A 16 14.83 -19.56 5.91
N GLY A 17 14.05 -18.48 5.77
CA GLY A 17 13.68 -17.93 4.45
C GLY A 17 12.74 -16.74 4.55
N ILE A 18 12.25 -16.28 3.39
CA ILE A 18 11.24 -15.21 3.27
C ILE A 18 10.23 -15.65 2.20
N ASP A 19 8.98 -15.75 2.60
CA ASP A 19 7.85 -16.06 1.72
C ASP A 19 7.08 -14.81 1.32
N LEU A 20 7.02 -13.82 2.23
CA LEU A 20 6.24 -12.60 2.07
C LEU A 20 7.08 -11.36 2.36
N CYS A 21 6.99 -10.37 1.48
CA CYS A 21 7.57 -9.04 1.67
C CYS A 21 6.45 -7.99 1.64
N VAL A 22 6.30 -7.22 2.73
CA VAL A 22 5.27 -6.17 2.82
C VAL A 22 5.91 -4.79 2.89
N ASN A 23 5.79 -4.01 1.83
CA ASN A 23 6.23 -2.63 1.75
C ASN A 23 5.16 -1.69 2.32
N ASN A 24 5.08 -1.63 3.65
CA ASN A 24 4.13 -0.78 4.38
C ASN A 24 4.75 0.53 4.87
N ALA A 25 6.06 0.58 5.13
CA ALA A 25 6.72 1.77 5.63
C ALA A 25 6.55 2.95 4.67
N SER A 26 6.09 4.09 5.18
CA SER A 26 5.81 5.27 4.36
C SER A 26 6.01 6.55 5.16
N ALA A 27 6.49 7.60 4.49
CA ALA A 27 6.45 8.96 4.97
C ALA A 27 5.47 9.77 4.14
N ILE A 28 4.81 10.75 4.77
CA ILE A 28 3.82 11.60 4.13
C ILE A 28 4.14 13.08 4.38
N ASN A 29 4.09 13.87 3.32
CA ASN A 29 4.03 15.33 3.37
C ASN A 29 3.18 15.81 2.19
N LEU A 30 2.12 16.54 2.48
CA LEU A 30 1.12 17.01 1.52
C LEU A 30 1.30 18.49 1.14
N SER A 31 2.47 19.07 1.41
CA SER A 31 2.76 20.45 1.00
C SER A 31 2.71 20.60 -0.52
N GLY A 32 2.25 21.75 -0.99
CA GLY A 32 2.36 22.16 -2.40
C GLY A 32 3.83 22.33 -2.82
N THR A 33 4.05 22.50 -4.12
CA THR A 33 5.41 22.53 -4.69
C THR A 33 6.25 23.69 -4.12
N GLU A 34 5.65 24.88 -3.97
CA GLU A 34 6.36 26.07 -3.47
C GLU A 34 6.78 25.94 -1.99
N ASP A 35 5.94 25.29 -1.18
CA ASP A 35 6.13 25.16 0.26
C ASP A 35 6.88 23.88 0.67
N MET A 36 7.23 23.02 -0.28
CA MET A 36 7.87 21.75 -0.01
C MET A 36 9.28 21.93 0.53
N ASN A 37 9.51 21.52 1.77
CA ASN A 37 10.84 21.46 2.35
C ASN A 37 11.64 20.29 1.75
N MET A 38 12.81 20.55 1.15
CA MET A 38 13.58 19.53 0.44
C MET A 38 14.10 18.41 1.33
N LYS A 39 14.39 18.63 2.61
CA LYS A 39 14.74 17.55 3.55
C LYS A 39 13.55 16.60 3.77
N ARG A 40 12.32 17.13 3.75
CA ARG A 40 11.10 16.31 3.83
C ARG A 40 10.81 15.58 2.54
N TYR A 41 11.08 16.25 1.41
CA TYR A 41 11.01 15.63 0.08
C TYR A 41 11.96 14.44 0.00
N ASP A 42 13.25 14.64 0.30
CA ASP A 42 14.27 13.59 0.24
C ASP A 42 13.90 12.40 1.14
N LEU A 43 13.54 12.67 2.41
CA LEU A 43 13.10 11.65 3.35
C LEU A 43 11.90 10.85 2.82
N MET A 44 10.93 11.53 2.22
CA MET A 44 9.72 10.89 1.68
C MET A 44 10.04 10.02 0.46
N GLN A 45 10.87 10.50 -0.46
CA GLN A 45 11.32 9.72 -1.62
C GLN A 45 12.16 8.51 -1.20
N ASP A 46 13.07 8.71 -0.25
CA ASP A 46 13.95 7.65 0.26
C ASP A 46 13.16 6.54 0.97
N ILE A 47 12.18 6.89 1.80
CA ILE A 47 11.37 5.88 2.52
C ILE A 47 10.41 5.19 1.56
N ASN A 48 9.66 5.94 0.77
CA ASN A 48 8.59 5.40 -0.06
C ASN A 48 9.14 4.68 -1.31
N ALA A 49 9.57 5.43 -2.31
CA ALA A 49 9.96 4.84 -3.59
C ALA A 49 11.27 4.03 -3.50
N ARG A 50 12.34 4.65 -2.98
CA ARG A 50 13.64 3.97 -2.85
C ARG A 50 13.58 2.83 -1.85
N GLY A 51 12.90 3.01 -0.71
CA GLY A 51 12.76 1.97 0.32
C GLY A 51 12.03 0.75 -0.20
N THR A 52 10.91 0.93 -0.91
CA THR A 52 10.17 -0.15 -1.58
C THR A 52 11.07 -0.93 -2.55
N TYR A 53 11.81 -0.23 -3.41
CA TYR A 53 12.72 -0.86 -4.36
C TYR A 53 13.82 -1.67 -3.65
N VAL A 54 14.54 -1.04 -2.71
CA VAL A 54 15.67 -1.66 -2.00
C VAL A 54 15.23 -2.86 -1.17
N PHE A 55 14.10 -2.75 -0.45
CA PHE A 55 13.60 -3.85 0.38
C PHE A 55 13.18 -5.04 -0.47
N SER A 56 12.40 -4.79 -1.54
CA SER A 56 12.03 -5.84 -2.50
C SER A 56 13.26 -6.49 -3.13
N LYS A 57 14.24 -5.70 -3.62
CA LYS A 57 15.50 -6.19 -4.19
C LYS A 57 16.20 -7.21 -3.30
N HIS A 58 16.31 -6.93 -2.00
CA HIS A 58 16.99 -7.83 -1.06
C HIS A 58 16.15 -9.05 -0.68
N CYS A 59 14.81 -8.98 -0.76
CA CYS A 59 13.92 -10.14 -0.52
C CYS A 59 13.85 -11.10 -1.71
N ILE A 60 13.97 -10.62 -2.96
CA ILE A 60 13.79 -11.41 -4.20
C ILE A 60 14.59 -12.71 -4.22
N PRO A 61 15.90 -12.77 -3.85
CA PRO A 61 16.64 -14.04 -3.87
C PRO A 61 16.04 -15.13 -2.98
N HIS A 62 15.40 -14.74 -1.88
CA HIS A 62 14.74 -15.64 -0.93
C HIS A 62 13.32 -15.99 -1.38
N LEU A 63 12.59 -15.03 -1.93
CA LEU A 63 11.25 -15.23 -2.50
C LEU A 63 11.27 -16.25 -3.67
N LYS A 64 12.34 -16.29 -4.46
CA LYS A 64 12.51 -17.30 -5.52
C LYS A 64 12.55 -18.74 -5.01
N ALA A 65 12.87 -18.95 -3.73
CA ALA A 65 12.94 -20.26 -3.09
C ALA A 65 11.64 -20.61 -2.32
N ALA A 66 10.69 -19.69 -2.24
CA ALA A 66 9.44 -19.89 -1.52
C ALA A 66 8.38 -20.59 -2.40
N ASP A 67 7.47 -21.32 -1.76
CA ASP A 67 6.40 -22.05 -2.47
C ASP A 67 5.32 -21.13 -3.03
N ASN A 68 4.97 -20.06 -2.29
CA ASN A 68 3.94 -19.09 -2.67
C ASN A 68 4.41 -17.65 -2.39
N PRO A 69 5.41 -17.14 -3.15
CA PRO A 69 6.06 -15.87 -2.82
C PRO A 69 5.23 -14.65 -3.20
N HIS A 70 5.08 -13.70 -2.27
CA HIS A 70 4.38 -12.45 -2.51
C HIS A 70 5.17 -11.22 -2.05
N VAL A 71 5.08 -10.16 -2.83
CA VAL A 71 5.41 -8.79 -2.44
C VAL A 71 4.13 -7.96 -2.46
N LEU A 72 3.74 -7.42 -1.33
CA LEU A 72 2.59 -6.53 -1.21
C LEU A 72 3.07 -5.11 -0.88
N THR A 73 2.68 -4.15 -1.70
CA THR A 73 3.07 -2.75 -1.53
C THR A 73 1.84 -1.90 -1.20
N LEU A 74 1.90 -1.13 -0.10
CA LEU A 74 0.82 -0.21 0.30
C LEU A 74 0.92 1.07 -0.54
N SER A 75 0.43 1.00 -1.78
CA SER A 75 0.49 2.08 -2.76
C SER A 75 -0.75 2.11 -3.66
N PRO A 76 -1.12 3.30 -4.19
CA PRO A 76 -2.37 3.48 -4.92
C PRO A 76 -2.32 2.93 -6.35
N PRO A 77 -3.48 2.75 -6.97
CA PRO A 77 -3.58 2.57 -8.41
C PRO A 77 -2.94 3.74 -9.16
N LEU A 78 -2.31 3.44 -10.31
CA LEU A 78 -1.71 4.47 -11.16
C LEU A 78 -2.79 5.17 -12.00
N SER A 79 -2.79 6.49 -11.98
CA SER A 79 -3.64 7.33 -12.82
C SER A 79 -2.86 8.54 -13.30
N LEU A 80 -3.01 8.88 -14.59
CA LEU A 80 -2.43 10.10 -15.18
C LEU A 80 -3.38 11.31 -15.11
N ASP A 81 -4.52 11.18 -14.44
CA ASP A 81 -5.41 12.33 -14.20
C ASP A 81 -4.67 13.36 -13.33
N PRO A 82 -4.47 14.61 -13.83
CA PRO A 82 -3.74 15.65 -13.12
C PRO A 82 -4.38 16.04 -11.78
N LYS A 83 -5.66 15.71 -11.54
CA LYS A 83 -6.35 15.99 -10.26
C LYS A 83 -5.61 15.37 -9.09
N TRP A 84 -4.99 14.20 -9.27
CA TRP A 84 -4.29 13.46 -8.22
C TRP A 84 -2.91 14.04 -7.88
N ALA A 85 -2.28 14.74 -8.82
CA ALA A 85 -0.96 15.34 -8.62
C ALA A 85 -1.02 16.81 -8.22
N LYS A 86 -2.02 17.56 -8.66
CA LYS A 86 -2.03 19.04 -8.63
C LYS A 86 -1.86 19.70 -7.25
N VAL A 87 -2.18 18.99 -6.17
CA VAL A 87 -2.15 19.55 -4.80
C VAL A 87 -0.87 19.18 -4.06
N HIS A 88 -0.32 17.99 -4.32
CA HIS A 88 0.82 17.44 -3.58
C HIS A 88 1.72 16.58 -4.49
N VAL A 89 2.30 17.23 -5.49
CA VAL A 89 3.14 16.57 -6.53
C VAL A 89 4.19 15.65 -5.94
N ALA A 90 4.93 16.10 -4.93
CA ALA A 90 6.01 15.33 -4.31
C ALA A 90 5.52 14.03 -3.65
N TYR A 91 4.37 14.06 -2.99
CA TYR A 91 3.77 12.85 -2.39
C TYR A 91 3.26 11.90 -3.46
N THR A 92 2.62 12.41 -4.51
CA THR A 92 2.20 11.60 -5.65
C THR A 92 3.40 10.91 -6.32
N MET A 93 4.50 11.63 -6.56
CA MET A 93 5.74 11.03 -7.08
C MET A 93 6.23 9.89 -6.20
N ALA A 94 6.27 10.09 -4.88
CA ALA A 94 6.73 9.08 -3.94
C ALA A 94 5.82 7.83 -3.95
N LYS A 95 4.50 8.02 -3.88
CA LYS A 95 3.53 6.91 -3.87
C LYS A 95 3.45 6.20 -5.22
N TYR A 96 3.48 6.93 -6.32
CA TYR A 96 3.51 6.34 -7.66
C TYR A 96 4.84 5.63 -7.95
N GLY A 97 5.96 6.11 -7.37
CA GLY A 97 7.24 5.38 -7.39
C GLY A 97 7.12 3.98 -6.78
N MET A 98 6.40 3.84 -5.65
CA MET A 98 6.10 2.53 -5.07
C MET A 98 5.23 1.67 -6.02
N SER A 99 4.19 2.27 -6.61
CA SER A 99 3.30 1.59 -7.56
C SER A 99 4.02 1.15 -8.84
N LEU A 100 4.99 1.95 -9.32
CA LEU A 100 5.84 1.58 -10.46
C LEU A 100 6.75 0.40 -10.14
N CYS A 101 7.22 0.24 -8.89
CA CYS A 101 7.92 -0.96 -8.46
C CYS A 101 7.02 -2.20 -8.60
N THR A 102 5.75 -2.12 -8.15
CA THR A 102 4.78 -3.20 -8.34
C THR A 102 4.60 -3.54 -9.82
N LEU A 103 4.34 -2.53 -10.67
CA LEU A 103 4.09 -2.71 -12.08
C LEU A 103 5.27 -3.37 -12.81
N GLY A 104 6.48 -2.84 -12.60
CA GLY A 104 7.68 -3.34 -13.28
C GLY A 104 8.13 -4.71 -12.77
N MET A 105 8.22 -4.88 -11.44
CA MET A 105 8.70 -6.12 -10.84
C MET A 105 7.71 -7.29 -11.04
N ALA A 106 6.40 -7.02 -11.14
CA ALA A 106 5.41 -8.04 -11.48
C ALA A 106 5.70 -8.72 -12.82
N GLU A 107 6.14 -7.96 -13.80
CA GLU A 107 6.49 -8.51 -15.12
C GLU A 107 7.92 -9.08 -15.14
N GLU A 108 8.88 -8.41 -14.49
CA GLU A 108 10.29 -8.84 -14.43
C GLU A 108 10.44 -10.22 -13.77
N PHE A 109 9.65 -10.51 -12.73
CA PHE A 109 9.74 -11.76 -11.97
C PHE A 109 8.55 -12.71 -12.18
N ARG A 110 7.81 -12.54 -13.27
CA ARG A 110 6.67 -13.40 -13.63
C ARG A 110 7.07 -14.86 -13.77
N ASP A 111 8.15 -15.14 -14.47
CA ASP A 111 8.64 -16.50 -14.71
C ASP A 111 9.17 -17.16 -13.42
N ASP A 112 9.68 -16.37 -12.49
CA ASP A 112 10.07 -16.83 -11.16
C ASP A 112 8.85 -17.15 -10.26
N GLY A 113 7.65 -16.75 -10.67
CA GLY A 113 6.39 -17.01 -9.96
C GLY A 113 6.18 -16.14 -8.73
N ILE A 114 6.92 -15.02 -8.59
CA ILE A 114 6.77 -14.08 -7.50
C ILE A 114 5.62 -13.12 -7.81
N ALA A 115 4.62 -13.06 -6.95
CA ALA A 115 3.54 -12.11 -7.06
C ALA A 115 3.95 -10.74 -6.53
N PHE A 116 3.76 -9.69 -7.33
CA PHE A 116 3.88 -8.30 -6.90
C PHE A 116 2.53 -7.62 -7.07
N ASN A 117 1.95 -7.17 -5.96
CA ASN A 117 0.66 -6.48 -5.96
C ASN A 117 0.71 -5.22 -5.10
N SER A 118 -0.11 -4.24 -5.46
CA SER A 118 -0.38 -3.06 -4.65
C SER A 118 -1.74 -3.19 -3.97
N LEU A 119 -1.84 -2.67 -2.75
CA LEU A 119 -3.07 -2.57 -1.98
C LEU A 119 -3.24 -1.14 -1.49
N TRP A 120 -4.42 -0.56 -1.69
CA TRP A 120 -4.77 0.79 -1.25
C TRP A 120 -6.15 0.79 -0.61
N PRO A 121 -6.39 1.59 0.44
CA PRO A 121 -7.74 1.71 0.98
C PRO A 121 -8.63 2.53 0.03
N ARG A 122 -9.89 2.15 -0.13
CA ARG A 122 -10.87 2.97 -0.85
C ARG A 122 -11.28 4.19 -0.02
N THR A 123 -11.35 4.02 1.28
CA THR A 123 -11.73 5.06 2.24
C THR A 123 -10.60 5.29 3.24
N LEU A 124 -10.56 6.45 3.89
CA LEU A 124 -9.55 6.75 4.91
C LEU A 124 -9.47 5.65 5.97
N VAL A 125 -8.25 5.37 6.42
CA VAL A 125 -7.98 4.44 7.51
C VAL A 125 -7.56 5.21 8.75
N ALA A 126 -8.14 4.89 9.91
CA ALA A 126 -7.95 5.58 11.18
C ALA A 126 -6.51 5.40 11.72
N THR A 127 -5.60 6.22 11.23
CA THR A 127 -4.17 6.22 11.54
C THR A 127 -3.73 7.56 12.14
N ALA A 128 -2.53 7.58 12.72
CA ALA A 128 -1.91 8.82 13.19
C ALA A 128 -1.73 9.85 12.06
N ALA A 129 -1.49 9.39 10.82
CA ALA A 129 -1.38 10.26 9.65
C ALA A 129 -2.70 10.99 9.37
N VAL A 130 -3.82 10.27 9.39
CA VAL A 130 -5.16 10.87 9.21
C VAL A 130 -5.46 11.87 10.32
N ARG A 131 -5.22 11.51 11.58
CA ARG A 131 -5.44 12.40 12.72
C ARG A 131 -4.61 13.68 12.62
N ASN A 132 -3.34 13.57 12.28
CA ASN A 132 -2.40 14.68 12.36
C ASN A 132 -2.36 15.55 11.09
N LEU A 133 -2.74 15.02 9.92
CA LEU A 133 -2.51 15.66 8.62
C LEU A 133 -3.75 15.80 7.74
N LEU A 134 -4.81 14.99 7.95
CA LEU A 134 -5.94 14.88 7.01
C LEU A 134 -7.29 15.33 7.57
N GLY A 135 -7.33 15.96 8.76
CA GLY A 135 -8.59 16.53 9.26
C GLY A 135 -8.94 16.16 10.70
N GLY A 136 -7.98 15.66 11.49
CA GLY A 136 -8.13 15.46 12.91
C GLY A 136 -9.18 14.41 13.28
N ASP A 137 -9.85 14.62 14.41
CA ASP A 137 -10.86 13.67 14.94
C ASP A 137 -12.09 13.55 14.03
N ALA A 138 -12.40 14.58 13.24
CA ALA A 138 -13.50 14.53 12.27
C ALA A 138 -13.20 13.55 11.12
N ALA A 139 -11.98 13.58 10.59
CA ALA A 139 -11.55 12.62 9.58
C ALA A 139 -11.40 11.20 10.17
N MET A 140 -10.91 11.08 11.41
CA MET A 140 -10.84 9.80 12.13
C MET A 140 -12.23 9.15 12.27
N ALA A 141 -13.27 9.92 12.61
CA ALA A 141 -14.64 9.40 12.73
C ALA A 141 -15.18 8.87 11.38
N ARG A 142 -14.75 9.45 10.26
CA ARG A 142 -15.11 9.07 8.89
C ARG A 142 -14.14 8.08 8.25
N SER A 143 -13.31 7.43 9.06
CA SER A 143 -12.34 6.43 8.61
C SER A 143 -12.83 5.01 8.90
N ARG A 144 -12.20 4.05 8.21
CA ARG A 144 -12.28 2.63 8.57
C ARG A 144 -11.17 2.30 9.58
N LYS A 145 -11.38 1.25 10.38
CA LYS A 145 -10.36 0.70 11.28
C LYS A 145 -9.20 0.09 10.47
N PRO A 146 -7.97 0.03 11.01
CA PRO A 146 -6.82 -0.58 10.35
C PRO A 146 -7.02 -2.05 9.96
N GLU A 147 -7.93 -2.76 10.63
CA GLU A 147 -8.27 -4.15 10.36
C GLU A 147 -8.73 -4.38 8.90
N ILE A 148 -9.34 -3.38 8.26
CA ILE A 148 -9.73 -3.50 6.85
C ILE A 148 -8.51 -3.74 5.94
N MET A 149 -7.37 -3.13 6.26
CA MET A 149 -6.13 -3.33 5.51
C MET A 149 -5.49 -4.68 5.79
N SER A 150 -5.51 -5.15 7.05
CA SER A 150 -4.93 -6.46 7.40
C SER A 150 -5.74 -7.62 6.82
N ASP A 151 -7.06 -7.54 6.86
CA ASP A 151 -7.94 -8.59 6.34
C ASP A 151 -7.87 -8.66 4.81
N SER A 152 -7.85 -7.51 4.13
CA SER A 152 -7.65 -7.46 2.68
C SER A 152 -6.25 -7.91 2.26
N ALA A 153 -5.20 -7.53 3.02
CA ALA A 153 -3.85 -8.01 2.78
C ALA A 153 -3.77 -9.53 2.92
N HIS A 154 -4.36 -10.10 3.96
CA HIS A 154 -4.44 -11.56 4.14
C HIS A 154 -5.14 -12.23 2.94
N ALA A 155 -6.27 -11.69 2.51
CA ALA A 155 -7.01 -12.22 1.36
C ALA A 155 -6.20 -12.19 0.05
N VAL A 156 -5.32 -11.19 -0.15
CA VAL A 156 -4.42 -11.13 -1.32
C VAL A 156 -3.25 -12.11 -1.17
N LEU A 157 -2.59 -12.12 0.00
CA LEU A 157 -1.37 -12.89 0.25
C LEU A 157 -1.59 -14.42 0.32
N THR A 158 -2.84 -14.85 0.46
CA THR A 158 -3.21 -16.28 0.45
C THR A 158 -3.63 -16.78 -0.94
N ARG A 159 -3.69 -15.92 -1.97
CA ARG A 159 -3.95 -16.33 -3.36
C ARG A 159 -2.72 -17.05 -3.95
N PRO A 160 -2.89 -17.92 -4.97
CA PRO A 160 -1.76 -18.48 -5.69
C PRO A 160 -0.92 -17.36 -6.35
N SER A 161 0.37 -17.28 -6.03
CA SER A 161 1.25 -16.19 -6.48
C SER A 161 1.35 -16.11 -8.01
N ARG A 162 1.37 -17.27 -8.69
CA ARG A 162 1.47 -17.34 -10.16
C ARG A 162 0.22 -16.83 -10.89
N GLU A 163 -0.91 -16.74 -10.19
CA GLU A 163 -2.21 -16.33 -10.76
C GLU A 163 -2.60 -14.89 -10.35
N CYS A 164 -1.94 -14.36 -9.33
CA CYS A 164 -2.29 -13.08 -8.70
C CYS A 164 -1.09 -12.14 -8.63
N THR A 165 -0.70 -11.55 -9.76
CA THR A 165 0.43 -10.61 -9.84
C THR A 165 0.10 -9.42 -10.76
N GLY A 166 0.71 -8.25 -10.49
CA GLY A 166 0.56 -7.04 -11.30
C GLY A 166 -0.73 -6.25 -11.01
N ASN A 167 -1.43 -6.56 -9.92
CA ASN A 167 -2.70 -5.93 -9.60
C ASN A 167 -2.53 -4.71 -8.68
N PHE A 168 -3.47 -3.78 -8.83
CA PHE A 168 -3.65 -2.62 -7.96
C PHE A 168 -5.00 -2.74 -7.28
N PHE A 169 -5.02 -3.37 -6.13
CA PHE A 169 -6.23 -3.67 -5.40
C PHE A 169 -6.70 -2.51 -4.53
N LEU A 170 -8.02 -2.38 -4.40
CA LEU A 170 -8.65 -1.60 -3.34
C LEU A 170 -9.13 -2.55 -2.23
N ALA A 171 -8.88 -2.18 -0.98
CA ALA A 171 -9.10 -3.06 0.17
C ALA A 171 -10.55 -3.56 0.26
N GLU A 172 -11.51 -2.66 0.07
CA GLU A 172 -12.94 -2.99 0.10
C GLU A 172 -13.34 -3.94 -1.03
N ASP A 173 -12.77 -3.78 -2.24
CA ASP A 173 -13.08 -4.65 -3.38
C ASP A 173 -12.56 -6.08 -3.13
N VAL A 174 -11.34 -6.21 -2.58
CA VAL A 174 -10.76 -7.50 -2.18
C VAL A 174 -11.64 -8.22 -1.16
N LEU A 175 -12.16 -7.48 -0.17
CA LEU A 175 -13.03 -8.04 0.86
C LEU A 175 -14.39 -8.44 0.31
N LEU A 176 -14.97 -7.65 -0.61
CA LEU A 176 -16.19 -8.02 -1.33
C LEU A 176 -16.01 -9.33 -2.10
N GLU A 177 -14.91 -9.47 -2.85
CA GLU A 177 -14.57 -10.72 -3.55
C GLU A 177 -14.39 -11.89 -2.59
N ALA A 178 -13.91 -11.64 -1.36
CA ALA A 178 -13.77 -12.63 -0.30
C ALA A 178 -15.10 -12.94 0.44
N GLY A 179 -16.21 -12.29 0.04
CA GLY A 179 -17.54 -12.53 0.60
C GLY A 179 -17.93 -11.67 1.81
N VAL A 180 -17.12 -10.65 2.13
CA VAL A 180 -17.48 -9.66 3.16
C VAL A 180 -18.50 -8.69 2.58
N ASN A 181 -19.69 -8.64 3.15
CA ASN A 181 -20.79 -7.77 2.70
C ASN A 181 -21.17 -6.69 3.72
N ASP A 182 -20.65 -6.78 4.94
CA ASP A 182 -20.86 -5.82 6.02
C ASP A 182 -19.57 -5.10 6.36
N PHE A 183 -19.50 -3.82 5.99
CA PHE A 183 -18.37 -2.94 6.28
C PHE A 183 -18.57 -2.06 7.52
N ASP A 184 -19.71 -2.12 8.18
CA ASP A 184 -19.97 -1.34 9.39
C ASP A 184 -19.10 -1.80 10.55
N SER A 185 -18.72 -3.09 10.57
CA SER A 185 -17.76 -3.65 11.52
C SER A 185 -16.39 -2.96 11.44
N TYR A 186 -16.02 -2.44 10.27
CA TYR A 186 -14.79 -1.68 10.05
C TYR A 186 -14.94 -0.17 10.29
N ALA A 187 -16.11 0.35 10.57
CA ALA A 187 -16.29 1.78 10.86
C ALA A 187 -15.51 2.19 12.13
N ALA A 188 -14.74 3.27 12.05
CA ALA A 188 -14.06 3.84 13.22
C ALA A 188 -15.03 4.51 14.19
N ALA A 189 -16.14 5.07 13.67
CA ALA A 189 -17.24 5.58 14.46
C ALA A 189 -18.58 5.13 13.86
N PRO A 190 -19.54 4.66 14.67
CA PRO A 190 -20.85 4.24 14.19
C PRO A 190 -21.62 5.37 13.50
N GLY A 191 -22.25 5.09 12.36
CA GLY A 191 -23.14 6.00 11.65
C GLY A 191 -22.45 7.15 10.90
N ALA A 192 -21.12 7.25 10.92
CA ALA A 192 -20.40 8.23 10.13
C ALA A 192 -20.20 7.69 8.70
N ALA A 193 -20.60 8.48 7.69
CA ALA A 193 -20.32 8.14 6.29
C ALA A 193 -18.80 8.15 6.04
N PRO A 194 -18.21 7.07 5.50
CA PRO A 194 -16.78 7.00 5.25
C PRO A 194 -16.34 8.04 4.23
N GLN A 195 -15.12 8.56 4.38
CA GLN A 195 -14.51 9.50 3.46
C GLN A 195 -13.62 8.74 2.49
N VAL A 196 -13.79 8.97 1.18
CA VAL A 196 -12.95 8.40 0.13
C VAL A 196 -11.49 8.87 0.30
N ASP A 197 -10.55 7.97 0.09
CA ASP A 197 -9.11 8.26 0.20
C ASP A 197 -8.56 8.89 -1.09
N LEU A 198 -7.35 9.41 -1.01
CA LEU A 198 -6.61 9.94 -2.16
C LEU A 198 -6.43 8.84 -3.23
N TYR A 199 -6.39 9.26 -4.48
CA TYR A 199 -6.18 8.41 -5.67
C TYR A 199 -7.31 7.42 -5.99
N VAL A 200 -8.46 7.57 -5.36
CA VAL A 200 -9.67 6.78 -5.62
C VAL A 200 -10.78 7.72 -6.08
N ASP A 201 -11.44 7.39 -7.18
CA ASP A 201 -12.61 8.13 -7.63
C ASP A 201 -13.80 7.88 -6.69
N GLU A 202 -14.61 8.94 -6.50
CA GLU A 202 -15.90 8.82 -5.80
C GLU A 202 -16.87 8.02 -6.67
N VAL A 203 -16.75 6.71 -6.62
CA VAL A 203 -17.76 5.79 -7.13
C VAL A 203 -18.28 5.05 -5.92
N ASP A 204 -19.56 5.08 -5.67
CA ASP A 204 -20.19 4.31 -4.58
C ASP A 204 -19.82 2.84 -4.77
N PRO A 205 -19.03 2.25 -3.87
CA PRO A 205 -18.76 0.82 -3.97
C PRO A 205 -20.07 0.08 -3.71
N PRO A 206 -20.34 -1.02 -4.43
CA PRO A 206 -21.48 -1.86 -4.16
C PRO A 206 -21.51 -2.26 -2.67
N GLY A 207 -22.60 -1.93 -1.97
CA GLY A 207 -22.78 -2.26 -0.55
C GLY A 207 -22.38 -1.18 0.47
N LEU A 208 -22.04 0.05 0.03
CA LEU A 208 -21.86 1.22 0.91
C LEU A 208 -23.08 2.19 0.88
N THR A 209 -24.30 1.68 0.64
CA THR A 209 -25.56 2.44 0.80
C THR A 209 -26.12 2.25 2.20
#